data_625958d6928a9df4141d695d14441c90
#
_entry.id   625958d6928a9df4141d695d14441c90
#
_cell.length_a   1.000
_cell.length_b   1.000
_cell.length_c   1.000
_cell.angle_alpha   90.00
_cell.angle_beta   90.00
_cell.angle_gamma   90.00
#
_symmetry.space_group_name_H-M   'P 1'
#
loop_
_entity.id
_entity.type
_entity.pdbx_description
1 polymer ?
#
loop_
_entity_poly.entity_id
_entity_poly.type
_entity_poly.pdbx_seq_one_letter_code
_entity_poly.pdbx_strand_id
1 'polypeptide(L)'
;KIVLALNNPTVVVITDRNDLDDQLFGTFSSATQLLRQTPKQADNREELKEYLRVASGGVVFTTIQKFQPNDGSNIYELLSDRTNIVVIADEAHRSQYGFSAKEVDVKDSEGNVTGKRTVYGFAKYMRDALPNATYLGFTGTPIEKTDVNTPAVFGNYVDIYDISQAVEDGATVRIFYESRLAKIAISDEGRQLIEDFDDEFNEDELTLTQKERS
;
A
#
# COMPACT_ATOMS: atom_id res chain seq x y z
N LYS A 1 7.51 5.87 -23.34
CA LYS A 1 8.93 5.45 -23.45
C LYS A 1 9.09 3.96 -23.13
N ILE A 2 8.60 3.44 -21.98
CA ILE A 2 8.70 2.01 -21.56
C ILE A 2 8.22 1.06 -22.66
N VAL A 3 7.02 1.29 -23.21
CA VAL A 3 6.42 0.46 -24.27
C VAL A 3 7.33 0.34 -25.50
N LEU A 4 7.98 1.44 -25.88
CA LEU A 4 8.89 1.44 -27.04
C LEU A 4 10.26 0.83 -26.71
N ALA A 5 10.78 1.09 -25.52
CA ALA A 5 12.12 0.62 -25.12
C ALA A 5 12.15 -0.88 -24.82
N LEU A 6 11.06 -1.45 -24.34
CA LEU A 6 10.95 -2.85 -23.91
C LEU A 6 10.11 -3.74 -24.86
N ASN A 7 10.03 -3.35 -26.14
CA ASN A 7 9.35 -4.13 -27.19
C ASN A 7 7.89 -4.48 -26.82
N ASN A 8 7.12 -3.45 -26.46
CA ASN A 8 5.69 -3.56 -26.16
C ASN A 8 5.36 -4.54 -25.02
N PRO A 9 5.91 -4.34 -23.81
CA PRO A 9 5.55 -5.16 -22.66
C PRO A 9 4.09 -4.94 -22.26
N THR A 10 3.53 -5.84 -21.47
CA THR A 10 2.30 -5.55 -20.74
C THR A 10 2.67 -4.66 -19.53
N VAL A 11 2.01 -3.51 -19.40
CA VAL A 11 2.20 -2.60 -18.27
C VAL A 11 1.04 -2.77 -17.31
N VAL A 12 1.35 -3.12 -16.06
CA VAL A 12 0.36 -3.25 -14.96
C VAL A 12 0.57 -2.08 -14.02
N VAL A 13 -0.40 -1.19 -13.93
CA VAL A 13 -0.40 -0.06 -13.01
C VAL A 13 -1.18 -0.44 -11.77
N ILE A 14 -0.53 -0.40 -10.62
CA ILE A 14 -1.11 -0.80 -9.34
C ILE A 14 -1.23 0.43 -8.45
N THR A 15 -2.43 0.68 -7.96
CA THR A 15 -2.75 1.72 -6.99
C THR A 15 -3.18 1.11 -5.66
N ASP A 16 -3.16 1.91 -4.61
CA ASP A 16 -3.59 1.49 -3.26
C ASP A 16 -5.10 1.67 -3.06
N ARG A 17 -5.73 2.58 -3.81
CA ARG A 17 -7.12 2.99 -3.61
C ARG A 17 -7.87 3.03 -4.93
N ASN A 18 -9.15 2.65 -4.88
CA ASN A 18 -10.02 2.63 -6.07
C ASN A 18 -10.20 4.03 -6.69
N ASP A 19 -10.35 5.08 -5.88
CA ASP A 19 -10.50 6.45 -6.36
C ASP A 19 -9.25 6.96 -7.11
N LEU A 20 -8.04 6.56 -6.69
CA LEU A 20 -6.80 6.85 -7.40
C LEU A 20 -6.69 6.01 -8.68
N ASP A 21 -7.12 4.76 -8.64
CA ASP A 21 -7.16 3.89 -9.82
C ASP A 21 -8.05 4.49 -10.91
N ASP A 22 -9.25 4.93 -10.55
CA ASP A 22 -10.21 5.57 -11.45
C ASP A 22 -9.65 6.88 -12.04
N GLN A 23 -8.98 7.70 -11.24
CA GLN A 23 -8.39 8.96 -11.68
C GLN A 23 -7.25 8.73 -12.66
N LEU A 24 -6.32 7.82 -12.35
CA LEU A 24 -5.22 7.47 -13.22
C LEU A 24 -5.72 6.80 -14.49
N PHE A 25 -6.63 5.85 -14.39
CA PHE A 25 -7.25 5.20 -15.55
C PHE A 25 -7.91 6.23 -16.49
N GLY A 26 -8.68 7.18 -15.95
CA GLY A 26 -9.29 8.27 -16.71
C GLY A 26 -8.26 9.13 -17.46
N THR A 27 -7.16 9.46 -16.78
CA THR A 27 -6.05 10.23 -17.38
C THR A 27 -5.40 9.46 -18.53
N PHE A 28 -5.10 8.19 -18.34
CA PHE A 28 -4.49 7.35 -19.39
C PHE A 28 -5.47 7.05 -20.54
N SER A 29 -6.75 6.90 -20.23
CA SER A 29 -7.80 6.71 -21.25
C SER A 29 -7.93 7.92 -22.16
N SER A 30 -7.75 9.12 -21.63
CA SER A 30 -7.71 10.36 -22.42
C SER A 30 -6.47 10.42 -23.37
N ALA A 31 -5.41 9.70 -23.03
CA ALA A 31 -4.16 9.63 -23.79
C ALA A 31 -4.05 8.38 -24.72
N THR A 32 -5.15 7.73 -25.04
CA THR A 32 -5.19 6.47 -25.83
C THR A 32 -4.44 6.58 -27.15
N GLN A 33 -4.53 7.74 -27.84
CA GLN A 33 -3.80 7.97 -29.09
C GLN A 33 -2.27 7.94 -28.87
N LEU A 34 -1.79 8.46 -27.76
CA LEU A 34 -0.37 8.46 -27.40
C LEU A 34 0.10 7.06 -27.01
N LEU A 35 -0.74 6.32 -26.30
CA LEU A 35 -0.47 4.94 -25.90
C LEU A 35 -0.57 3.95 -27.07
N ARG A 36 -1.31 4.30 -28.13
CA ARG A 36 -1.65 3.44 -29.27
C ARG A 36 -2.35 2.13 -28.87
N GLN A 37 -2.99 2.13 -27.72
CA GLN A 37 -3.77 1.02 -27.17
C GLN A 37 -4.75 1.56 -26.14
N THR A 38 -5.88 0.89 -25.98
CA THR A 38 -6.89 1.24 -24.99
C THR A 38 -6.50 0.63 -23.64
N PRO A 39 -6.31 1.45 -22.60
CA PRO A 39 -6.12 0.94 -21.25
C PRO A 39 -7.32 0.10 -20.80
N LYS A 40 -7.08 -0.86 -19.95
CA LYS A 40 -8.11 -1.69 -19.32
C LYS A 40 -8.01 -1.54 -17.81
N GLN A 41 -9.14 -1.56 -17.12
CA GLN A 41 -9.21 -1.58 -15.67
C GLN A 41 -9.78 -2.93 -15.26
N ALA A 42 -9.12 -3.60 -14.33
CA ALA A 42 -9.57 -4.89 -13.82
C ALA A 42 -10.37 -4.66 -12.53
N ASP A 43 -11.65 -4.96 -12.53
CA ASP A 43 -12.54 -4.82 -11.38
C ASP A 43 -12.39 -5.97 -10.38
N ASN A 44 -11.92 -7.11 -10.86
CA ASN A 44 -11.73 -8.31 -10.07
C ASN A 44 -10.49 -9.08 -10.52
N ARG A 45 -10.16 -10.16 -9.78
CA ARG A 45 -8.99 -11.00 -10.01
C ARG A 45 -9.08 -11.77 -11.32
N GLU A 46 -10.25 -12.24 -11.68
CA GLU A 46 -10.53 -13.03 -12.87
C GLU A 46 -10.25 -12.19 -14.12
N GLU A 47 -10.69 -10.94 -14.15
CA GLU A 47 -10.39 -10.00 -15.23
C GLU A 47 -8.90 -9.67 -15.31
N LEU A 48 -8.25 -9.44 -14.15
CA LEU A 48 -6.80 -9.22 -14.12
C LEU A 48 -6.06 -10.40 -14.75
N LYS A 49 -6.44 -11.62 -14.41
CA LYS A 49 -5.87 -12.84 -14.96
C LYS A 49 -6.12 -12.97 -16.47
N GLU A 50 -7.32 -12.62 -16.93
CA GLU A 50 -7.66 -12.62 -18.34
C GLU A 50 -6.82 -11.61 -19.12
N TYR A 51 -6.69 -10.37 -18.62
CA TYR A 51 -5.91 -9.32 -19.26
C TYR A 51 -4.41 -9.65 -19.32
N LEU A 52 -3.90 -10.47 -18.41
CA LEU A 52 -2.52 -10.92 -18.39
C LEU A 52 -2.23 -12.14 -19.30
N ARG A 53 -3.24 -12.74 -19.90
CA ARG A 53 -3.05 -13.88 -20.82
C ARG A 53 -2.53 -13.48 -22.21
N VAL A 54 -2.50 -12.19 -22.53
CA VAL A 54 -1.93 -11.70 -23.79
C VAL A 54 -0.43 -11.97 -23.87
N ALA A 55 0.09 -12.21 -25.05
CA ALA A 55 1.52 -12.47 -25.24
C ALA A 55 2.40 -11.22 -25.05
N SER A 56 1.90 -10.03 -25.41
CA SER A 56 2.57 -8.75 -25.27
C SER A 56 1.60 -7.59 -25.37
N GLY A 57 2.03 -6.40 -24.96
CA GLY A 57 1.22 -5.19 -24.96
C GLY A 57 0.15 -5.18 -23.90
N GLY A 58 -0.66 -4.13 -23.89
CA GLY A 58 -1.69 -3.87 -22.91
C GLY A 58 -1.21 -2.95 -21.79
N VAL A 59 -2.11 -2.07 -21.34
CA VAL A 59 -1.98 -1.28 -20.12
C VAL A 59 -3.15 -1.64 -19.25
N VAL A 60 -2.89 -2.24 -18.10
CA VAL A 60 -3.89 -2.76 -17.17
C VAL A 60 -3.79 -2.02 -15.85
N PHE A 61 -4.89 -1.43 -15.42
CA PHE A 61 -5.03 -0.78 -14.13
C PHE A 61 -5.69 -1.72 -13.14
N THR A 62 -5.20 -1.72 -11.92
CA THR A 62 -5.74 -2.56 -10.84
C THR A 62 -5.32 -2.04 -9.48
N THR A 63 -6.02 -2.46 -8.44
CA THR A 63 -5.63 -2.13 -7.06
C THR A 63 -4.88 -3.26 -6.40
N ILE A 64 -4.03 -2.92 -5.43
CA ILE A 64 -3.17 -3.88 -4.71
C ILE A 64 -3.99 -4.98 -4.00
N GLN A 65 -5.24 -4.68 -3.60
CA GLN A 65 -6.13 -5.61 -2.92
C GLN A 65 -6.51 -6.82 -3.78
N LYS A 66 -6.43 -6.69 -5.12
CA LYS A 66 -6.69 -7.80 -6.06
C LYS A 66 -5.62 -8.90 -5.98
N PHE A 67 -4.48 -8.59 -5.35
CA PHE A 67 -3.42 -9.56 -5.05
C PHE A 67 -3.57 -10.20 -3.65
N GLN A 68 -4.74 -10.13 -3.05
CA GLN A 68 -5.02 -10.85 -1.81
C GLN A 68 -5.47 -12.28 -2.11
N PRO A 69 -4.93 -13.32 -1.44
CA PRO A 69 -5.39 -14.70 -1.61
C PRO A 69 -6.85 -14.85 -1.17
N ASN A 70 -7.50 -15.88 -1.66
CA ASN A 70 -8.82 -16.28 -1.17
C ASN A 70 -8.75 -16.63 0.33
N ASP A 71 -9.86 -16.51 1.02
CA ASP A 71 -9.95 -16.78 2.44
C ASP A 71 -9.35 -18.13 2.80
N GLY A 72 -8.41 -18.09 3.75
CA GLY A 72 -7.71 -19.27 4.25
C GLY A 72 -6.46 -19.70 3.47
N SER A 73 -6.12 -19.08 2.35
CA SER A 73 -4.88 -19.36 1.60
C SER A 73 -3.73 -18.46 2.01
N ASN A 74 -2.53 -19.03 2.12
CA ASN A 74 -1.27 -18.30 2.31
C ASN A 74 -0.50 -18.09 1.00
N ILE A 75 -1.02 -18.61 -0.11
CA ILE A 75 -0.38 -18.63 -1.42
C ILE A 75 -1.29 -17.90 -2.39
N TYR A 76 -0.74 -16.97 -3.14
CA TYR A 76 -1.42 -16.39 -4.27
C TYR A 76 -1.11 -17.21 -5.52
N GLU A 77 -2.11 -17.40 -6.38
CA GLU A 77 -1.91 -18.13 -7.63
C GLU A 77 -0.99 -17.38 -8.60
N LEU A 78 -0.23 -18.13 -9.37
CA LEU A 78 0.57 -17.59 -10.48
C LEU A 78 -0.38 -17.02 -11.55
N LEU A 79 -0.31 -15.72 -11.80
CA LEU A 79 -1.07 -15.07 -12.87
C LEU A 79 -0.34 -15.14 -14.21
N SER A 80 0.97 -14.92 -14.18
CA SER A 80 1.81 -15.02 -15.37
C SER A 80 3.29 -15.20 -15.00
N ASP A 81 3.97 -16.07 -15.73
CA ASP A 81 5.41 -16.30 -15.62
C ASP A 81 6.23 -15.52 -16.68
N ARG A 82 5.58 -14.67 -17.45
CA ARG A 82 6.22 -13.87 -18.50
C ARG A 82 7.21 -12.85 -17.93
N THR A 83 8.31 -12.65 -18.65
CA THR A 83 9.34 -11.67 -18.34
C THR A 83 9.07 -10.28 -18.96
N ASN A 84 8.15 -10.19 -19.94
CA ASN A 84 7.79 -8.95 -20.59
C ASN A 84 6.58 -8.25 -19.96
N ILE A 85 6.52 -8.27 -18.63
CA ILE A 85 5.56 -7.53 -17.82
C ILE A 85 6.31 -6.46 -17.02
N VAL A 86 5.78 -5.24 -17.02
CA VAL A 86 6.28 -4.13 -16.19
C VAL A 86 5.19 -3.74 -15.20
N VAL A 87 5.46 -3.90 -13.94
CA VAL A 87 4.55 -3.48 -12.85
C VAL A 87 5.00 -2.09 -12.38
N ILE A 88 4.08 -1.15 -12.42
CA ILE A 88 4.24 0.20 -11.91
C ILE A 88 3.37 0.32 -10.66
N ALA A 89 3.98 0.43 -9.49
CA ALA A 89 3.28 0.59 -8.22
C ALA A 89 3.32 2.06 -7.80
N ASP A 90 2.14 2.66 -7.71
CA ASP A 90 1.97 3.98 -7.12
C ASP A 90 1.87 3.85 -5.60
N GLU A 91 2.27 4.89 -4.88
CA GLU A 91 2.37 4.88 -3.41
C GLU A 91 3.09 3.62 -2.89
N ALA A 92 4.22 3.32 -3.52
CA ALA A 92 4.96 2.07 -3.34
C ALA A 92 5.34 1.77 -1.88
N HIS A 93 5.38 2.79 -1.00
CA HIS A 93 5.59 2.61 0.43
C HIS A 93 4.44 1.84 1.10
N ARG A 94 3.21 1.91 0.59
CA ARG A 94 2.05 1.21 1.17
C ARG A 94 2.02 -0.27 0.79
N SER A 95 2.46 -0.62 -0.39
CA SER A 95 2.53 -2.01 -0.86
C SER A 95 3.65 -2.83 -0.21
N GLN A 96 4.54 -2.20 0.58
CA GLN A 96 5.69 -2.84 1.23
C GLN A 96 5.33 -3.66 2.47
N TYR A 97 4.22 -3.35 3.12
CA TYR A 97 3.84 -4.01 4.37
C TYR A 97 3.59 -5.50 4.13
N GLY A 98 4.70 -6.27 4.03
CA GLY A 98 4.46 -7.67 4.07
C GLY A 98 5.26 -8.62 3.25
N PHE A 99 6.55 -8.47 3.15
CA PHE A 99 7.40 -9.64 2.94
C PHE A 99 7.49 -10.48 4.22
N SER A 100 7.32 -9.86 5.40
CA SER A 100 7.34 -10.57 6.68
C SER A 100 6.02 -11.30 6.92
N ALA A 101 6.14 -12.55 7.34
CA ALA A 101 5.00 -13.35 7.79
C ALA A 101 4.46 -12.78 9.10
N LYS A 102 3.13 -12.67 9.19
CA LYS A 102 2.42 -12.33 10.43
C LYS A 102 1.46 -13.45 10.78
N GLU A 103 1.45 -13.86 12.04
CA GLU A 103 0.41 -14.74 12.54
C GLU A 103 -0.83 -13.91 12.90
N VAL A 104 -1.97 -14.33 12.40
CA VAL A 104 -3.27 -13.75 12.74
C VAL A 104 -4.18 -14.86 13.26
N ASP A 105 -4.99 -14.53 14.25
CA ASP A 105 -5.95 -15.47 14.83
C ASP A 105 -7.09 -15.73 13.84
N VAL A 106 -7.42 -17.00 13.66
CA VAL A 106 -8.60 -17.43 12.91
C VAL A 106 -9.75 -17.54 13.91
N LYS A 107 -10.82 -16.77 13.64
CA LYS A 107 -12.01 -16.75 14.50
C LYS A 107 -13.17 -17.45 13.79
N ASP A 108 -14.01 -18.14 14.59
CA ASP A 108 -15.28 -18.70 14.12
C ASP A 108 -16.37 -17.61 13.99
N SER A 109 -17.57 -18.01 13.60
CA SER A 109 -18.73 -17.10 13.47
C SER A 109 -19.17 -16.48 14.80
N GLU A 110 -18.74 -17.04 15.93
CA GLU A 110 -19.05 -16.59 17.29
C GLU A 110 -17.94 -15.69 17.86
N GLY A 111 -16.81 -15.53 17.10
CA GLY A 111 -15.67 -14.69 17.49
C GLY A 111 -14.60 -15.41 18.30
N ASN A 112 -14.73 -16.73 18.57
CA ASN A 112 -13.73 -17.49 19.31
C ASN A 112 -12.53 -17.81 18.43
N VAL A 113 -11.33 -17.78 19.01
CA VAL A 113 -10.10 -18.13 18.28
C VAL A 113 -10.04 -19.65 18.10
N THR A 114 -10.13 -20.10 16.86
CA THR A 114 -10.09 -21.52 16.48
C THR A 114 -8.71 -21.99 16.03
N GLY A 115 -7.78 -21.05 15.77
CA GLY A 115 -6.43 -21.35 15.33
C GLY A 115 -5.66 -20.10 14.97
N LYS A 116 -4.45 -20.30 14.42
CA LYS A 116 -3.62 -19.22 13.88
C LYS A 116 -3.31 -19.52 12.42
N ARG A 117 -3.26 -18.48 11.58
CA ARG A 117 -2.75 -18.59 10.21
C ARG A 117 -1.65 -17.57 9.96
N THR A 118 -0.70 -17.95 9.13
CA THR A 118 0.32 -17.03 8.63
C THR A 118 -0.25 -16.25 7.45
N VAL A 119 -0.15 -14.94 7.50
CA VAL A 119 -0.47 -14.04 6.39
C VAL A 119 0.76 -13.24 6.01
N TYR A 120 0.86 -12.93 4.73
CA TYR A 120 1.87 -12.03 4.21
C TYR A 120 1.20 -10.75 3.72
N GLY A 121 1.97 -9.75 3.40
CA GLY A 121 1.39 -8.57 2.79
C GLY A 121 1.31 -8.66 1.27
N PHE A 122 0.64 -7.69 0.69
CA PHE A 122 0.34 -7.65 -0.72
C PHE A 122 1.59 -7.69 -1.63
N ALA A 123 2.70 -7.10 -1.20
CA ALA A 123 3.93 -7.09 -1.99
C ALA A 123 4.47 -8.51 -2.24
N LYS A 124 4.37 -9.41 -1.25
CA LYS A 124 4.73 -10.81 -1.44
C LYS A 124 3.79 -11.49 -2.43
N TYR A 125 2.49 -11.35 -2.25
CA TYR A 125 1.50 -11.98 -3.12
C TYR A 125 1.59 -11.48 -4.56
N MET A 126 1.87 -10.19 -4.75
CA MET A 126 2.12 -9.61 -6.07
C MET A 126 3.36 -10.24 -6.74
N ARG A 127 4.44 -10.47 -5.97
CA ARG A 127 5.64 -11.16 -6.46
C ARG A 127 5.38 -12.63 -6.76
N ASP A 128 4.58 -13.30 -5.96
CA ASP A 128 4.18 -14.69 -6.23
C ASP A 128 3.33 -14.78 -7.50
N ALA A 129 2.44 -13.81 -7.73
CA ALA A 129 1.58 -13.74 -8.91
C ALA A 129 2.35 -13.47 -10.22
N LEU A 130 3.40 -12.65 -10.16
CA LEU A 130 4.17 -12.16 -11.31
C LEU A 130 5.69 -12.23 -11.02
N PRO A 131 6.26 -13.44 -10.83
CA PRO A 131 7.62 -13.60 -10.31
C PRO A 131 8.70 -13.05 -11.24
N ASN A 132 8.45 -13.01 -12.54
CA ASN A 132 9.43 -12.60 -13.56
C ASN A 132 9.20 -11.18 -14.09
N ALA A 133 8.23 -10.45 -13.53
CA ALA A 133 7.96 -9.08 -13.94
C ALA A 133 9.04 -8.10 -13.46
N THR A 134 9.23 -7.03 -14.20
CA THR A 134 10.03 -5.88 -13.77
C THR A 134 9.17 -4.97 -12.92
N TYR A 135 9.66 -4.56 -11.76
CA TYR A 135 8.92 -3.72 -10.82
C TYR A 135 9.51 -2.33 -10.72
N LEU A 136 8.65 -1.32 -10.77
CA LEU A 136 8.98 0.09 -10.63
C LEU A 136 8.03 0.72 -9.61
N GLY A 137 8.56 1.24 -8.51
CA GLY A 137 7.78 1.91 -7.46
C GLY A 137 7.92 3.41 -7.52
N PHE A 138 6.79 4.12 -7.37
CA PHE A 138 6.74 5.56 -7.17
C PHE A 138 6.25 5.85 -5.76
N THR A 139 6.91 6.77 -5.06
CA THR A 139 6.49 7.18 -3.71
C THR A 139 7.05 8.54 -3.35
N GLY A 140 6.22 9.38 -2.75
CA GLY A 140 6.66 10.64 -2.14
C GLY A 140 7.19 10.47 -0.70
N THR A 141 7.03 9.30 -0.08
CA THR A 141 7.40 9.03 1.31
C THR A 141 8.09 7.67 1.46
N PRO A 142 9.31 7.52 0.92
CA PRO A 142 10.04 6.25 1.02
C PRO A 142 10.29 5.87 2.48
N ILE A 143 10.20 4.59 2.79
CA ILE A 143 10.44 4.05 4.13
C ILE A 143 11.73 3.24 4.13
N GLU A 144 12.62 3.58 5.07
CA GLU A 144 13.89 2.90 5.29
C GLU A 144 14.00 2.43 6.76
N LYS A 145 13.11 1.53 7.17
CA LYS A 145 13.14 0.90 8.49
C LYS A 145 13.68 -0.53 8.38
N THR A 146 14.14 -1.08 9.48
CA THR A 146 14.79 -2.40 9.54
C THR A 146 13.91 -3.52 8.98
N ASP A 147 12.61 -3.45 9.19
CA ASP A 147 11.61 -4.45 8.84
C ASP A 147 10.70 -4.03 7.66
N VAL A 148 10.77 -2.76 7.24
CA VAL A 148 10.01 -2.21 6.10
C VAL A 148 10.93 -1.29 5.31
N ASN A 149 11.35 -1.73 4.12
CA ASN A 149 12.37 -1.02 3.35
C ASN A 149 11.98 -0.98 1.86
N THR A 150 11.76 0.22 1.30
CA THR A 150 11.40 0.42 -0.11
C THR A 150 12.45 -0.15 -1.05
N PRO A 151 13.76 0.09 -0.86
CA PRO A 151 14.80 -0.51 -1.67
C PRO A 151 14.82 -2.04 -1.65
N ALA A 152 14.43 -2.68 -0.55
CA ALA A 152 14.35 -4.14 -0.49
C ALA A 152 13.24 -4.72 -1.39
N VAL A 153 12.20 -3.94 -1.66
CA VAL A 153 11.08 -4.36 -2.52
C VAL A 153 11.31 -4.02 -3.98
N PHE A 154 11.74 -2.79 -4.28
CA PHE A 154 11.82 -2.25 -5.64
C PHE A 154 13.25 -2.10 -6.16
N GLY A 155 14.26 -2.33 -5.34
CA GLY A 155 15.65 -2.07 -5.67
C GLY A 155 16.08 -0.64 -5.32
N ASN A 156 17.31 -0.27 -5.73
CA ASN A 156 17.85 1.05 -5.47
C ASN A 156 17.05 2.15 -6.18
N TYR A 157 17.11 3.36 -5.62
CA TYR A 157 16.51 4.53 -6.25
C TYR A 157 17.08 4.76 -7.65
N VAL A 158 16.19 4.90 -8.61
CA VAL A 158 16.52 5.23 -10.00
C VAL A 158 16.65 6.74 -10.15
N ASP A 159 15.76 7.49 -9.47
CA ASP A 159 15.74 8.95 -9.48
C ASP A 159 15.07 9.46 -8.19
N ILE A 160 15.48 10.65 -7.75
CA ILE A 160 14.93 11.34 -6.58
C ILE A 160 14.63 12.78 -7.01
N TYR A 161 13.37 13.16 -6.93
CA TYR A 161 12.89 14.52 -7.15
C TYR A 161 12.39 15.08 -5.82
N ASP A 162 13.25 15.77 -5.10
CA ASP A 162 12.93 16.28 -3.77
C ASP A 162 12.26 17.67 -3.79
N ILE A 163 11.80 18.12 -2.59
CA ILE A 163 11.13 19.40 -2.44
C ILE A 163 12.04 20.57 -2.82
N SER A 164 13.35 20.48 -2.57
CA SER A 164 14.31 21.53 -2.95
C SER A 164 14.34 21.71 -4.46
N GLN A 165 14.48 20.62 -5.19
CA GLN A 165 14.48 20.65 -6.65
C GLN A 165 13.13 21.11 -7.21
N ALA A 166 12.01 20.65 -6.61
CA ALA A 166 10.68 21.09 -7.01
C ALA A 166 10.45 22.61 -6.83
N VAL A 167 11.06 23.20 -5.81
CA VAL A 167 11.05 24.67 -5.60
C VAL A 167 11.92 25.38 -6.61
N GLU A 168 13.12 24.87 -6.92
CA GLU A 168 14.02 25.43 -7.91
C GLU A 168 13.41 25.40 -9.32
N ASP A 169 12.72 24.32 -9.67
CA ASP A 169 12.02 24.14 -10.93
C ASP A 169 10.70 24.93 -11.02
N GLY A 170 10.28 25.59 -9.93
CA GLY A 170 9.00 26.32 -9.85
C GLY A 170 7.76 25.42 -9.85
N ALA A 171 7.91 24.12 -9.61
CA ALA A 171 6.81 23.18 -9.52
C ALA A 171 6.05 23.28 -8.20
N THR A 172 6.68 23.82 -7.14
CA THR A 172 6.04 24.09 -5.86
C THR A 172 6.63 25.37 -5.24
N VAL A 173 6.05 25.81 -4.12
CA VAL A 173 6.49 26.98 -3.38
C VAL A 173 7.34 26.59 -2.18
N ARG A 174 8.23 27.48 -1.76
CA ARG A 174 9.05 27.25 -0.57
C ARG A 174 8.18 27.11 0.67
N ILE A 175 8.44 26.09 1.46
CA ILE A 175 7.78 25.89 2.76
C ILE A 175 8.52 26.71 3.82
N PHE A 176 7.78 27.58 4.52
CA PHE A 176 8.26 28.28 5.68
C PHE A 176 7.66 27.65 6.94
N TYR A 177 8.52 27.16 7.81
CA TYR A 177 8.10 26.57 9.07
C TYR A 177 8.12 27.63 10.16
N GLU A 178 6.97 27.90 10.78
CA GLU A 178 6.83 28.75 11.94
C GLU A 178 6.37 27.91 13.13
N SER A 179 7.25 27.71 14.10
CA SER A 179 6.89 27.02 15.35
C SER A 179 6.16 27.97 16.27
N ARG A 180 4.88 27.72 16.51
CA ARG A 180 4.06 28.44 17.48
C ARG A 180 3.74 27.55 18.66
N LEU A 181 4.25 27.88 19.83
CA LEU A 181 3.83 27.27 21.08
C LEU A 181 2.48 27.87 21.46
N ALA A 182 1.42 27.12 21.33
CA ALA A 182 0.15 27.45 21.96
C ALA A 182 0.31 27.25 23.49
N LYS A 183 0.32 28.33 24.25
CA LYS A 183 0.19 28.24 25.72
C LYS A 183 -1.28 27.92 26.01
N ILE A 184 -1.60 26.66 26.11
CA ILE A 184 -2.91 26.20 26.60
C ILE A 184 -2.80 26.24 28.13
N ALA A 185 -3.45 27.25 28.74
CA ALA A 185 -3.66 27.27 30.19
C ALA A 185 -4.91 26.42 30.45
N ILE A 186 -4.75 25.30 31.13
CA ILE A 186 -5.87 24.55 31.67
C ILE A 186 -6.33 25.33 32.92
N SER A 187 -7.62 25.64 32.99
CA SER A 187 -8.22 26.22 34.19
C SER A 187 -8.07 25.30 35.38
N ASP A 188 -8.11 25.82 36.60
CA ASP A 188 -8.01 25.01 37.80
C ASP A 188 -9.15 23.94 37.86
N GLU A 189 -10.35 24.27 37.36
CA GLU A 189 -11.46 23.34 37.18
C GLU A 189 -11.14 22.24 36.16
N GLY A 190 -10.44 22.55 35.07
CA GLY A 190 -10.02 21.58 34.07
C GLY A 190 -8.94 20.62 34.59
N ARG A 191 -8.04 21.12 35.48
CA ARG A 191 -7.09 20.22 36.16
C ARG A 191 -7.77 19.26 37.11
N GLN A 192 -8.74 19.75 37.86
CA GLN A 192 -9.49 18.96 38.80
C GLN A 192 -10.29 17.85 38.10
N LEU A 193 -10.89 18.17 36.94
CA LEU A 193 -11.58 17.17 36.10
C LEU A 193 -10.63 16.09 35.56
N ILE A 194 -9.38 16.43 35.22
CA ILE A 194 -8.38 15.46 34.78
C ILE A 194 -7.91 14.59 35.96
N GLU A 195 -7.66 15.17 37.11
CA GLU A 195 -7.28 14.44 38.33
C GLU A 195 -8.40 13.48 38.76
N ASP A 196 -9.65 13.96 38.79
CA ASP A 196 -10.82 13.12 39.12
C ASP A 196 -10.98 11.95 38.11
N PHE A 197 -10.72 12.19 36.82
CA PHE A 197 -10.78 11.16 35.79
C PHE A 197 -9.66 10.12 35.92
N ASP A 198 -8.43 10.55 36.23
CA ASP A 198 -7.29 9.67 36.47
C ASP A 198 -7.50 8.82 37.72
N ASP A 199 -8.10 9.37 38.78
CA ASP A 199 -8.43 8.64 40.00
C ASP A 199 -9.52 7.59 39.78
N GLU A 200 -10.57 7.91 39.01
CA GLU A 200 -11.63 6.99 38.64
C GLU A 200 -11.09 5.83 37.76
N PHE A 201 -10.16 6.13 36.84
CA PHE A 201 -9.52 5.10 35.99
C PHE A 201 -8.61 4.17 36.77
N ASN A 202 -7.88 4.69 37.79
CA ASN A 202 -7.02 3.90 38.63
C ASN A 202 -7.83 3.01 39.64
N GLU A 203 -9.00 3.46 40.10
CA GLU A 203 -9.89 2.63 40.93
C GLU A 203 -10.52 1.49 40.14
N ASP A 204 -10.86 1.68 38.89
CA ASP A 204 -11.38 0.64 37.98
C ASP A 204 -10.34 -0.43 37.66
N GLU A 205 -9.08 -0.06 37.40
CA GLU A 205 -7.98 -1.01 37.22
C GLU A 205 -7.68 -1.83 38.46
N LEU A 206 -7.75 -1.22 39.69
CA LEU A 206 -7.56 -1.91 40.95
C LEU A 206 -8.69 -2.91 41.23
N THR A 207 -9.93 -2.59 40.88
CA THR A 207 -11.08 -3.49 41.05
C THR A 207 -11.08 -4.66 40.09
N LEU A 208 -10.58 -4.48 38.85
CA LEU A 208 -10.40 -5.56 37.88
C LEU A 208 -9.31 -6.55 38.34
N THR A 209 -8.18 -6.03 38.83
CA THR A 209 -7.06 -6.85 39.29
C THR A 209 -7.40 -7.65 40.58
N GLN A 210 -8.32 -7.18 41.41
CA GLN A 210 -8.80 -7.90 42.58
C GLN A 210 -9.79 -9.02 42.24
N LYS A 211 -10.60 -8.86 41.18
CA LYS A 211 -11.52 -9.88 40.67
C LYS A 211 -10.82 -11.05 39.96
N GLU A 212 -9.65 -10.83 39.41
CA GLU A 212 -8.85 -11.91 38.81
C GLU A 212 -8.05 -12.74 39.79
N ARG A 213 -7.98 -12.32 41.09
CA ARG A 213 -7.24 -13.02 42.17
C ARG A 213 -8.14 -13.77 43.17
N SER A 214 -9.43 -13.77 42.97
CA SER A 214 -10.41 -14.51 43.80
C SER A 214 -11.09 -15.61 42.98
#